data_cfd253c74c913fb2b1a3e3314790d1bd
#
_entry.id   cfd253c74c913fb2b1a3e3314790d1bd
#
_cell.length_a   1.000
_cell.length_b   1.000
_cell.length_c   1.000
_cell.angle_alpha   90.00
_cell.angle_beta   90.00
_cell.angle_gamma   90.00
#
_symmetry.space_group_name_H-M   'P 1'
#
loop_
_entity.id
_entity.type
_entity.pdbx_description
1 polymer ?
#
loop_
_entity_poly.entity_id
_entity_poly.type
_entity_poly.pdbx_seq_one_letter_code
_entity_poly.pdbx_strand_id
1 'polypeptide(L)'
;MVLGSTTKDHKGEALFYKSEDLSHWRLAGQATTKQKLGWMWECPDLFNVNGRSVFVFSPMELIEDTDGYADRAICMLPEFDEKTCTMKFPENWQLLDCGGDLYAPQTMTDADGNRISIAWLRMPEPVDGIWQGMFCLPRVVDVQNDHIYFRVLPAIRDGFCKKTDSLVSACGECAMIRAELKEGESLEIGGYKIWRQSGKVCADRTDVYPSGAKGWLHAETPQLKEGDLLEIFVDPNIIEIYANNGEYVLSQAVYGLGETFSYEMEKKPEIYLWNE
;
A
#
# COMPACT_ATOMS: atom_id res chain seq x y z
N MET A 1 -15.40 3.92 18.82
CA MET A 1 -14.01 4.33 18.56
C MET A 1 -13.09 3.15 18.81
N VAL A 2 -12.10 2.94 17.96
CA VAL A 2 -11.01 1.97 18.16
C VAL A 2 -9.71 2.72 18.44
N LEU A 3 -8.91 2.21 19.36
CA LEU A 3 -7.58 2.73 19.69
C LEU A 3 -6.58 1.58 19.69
N GLY A 4 -5.37 1.84 19.23
CA GLY A 4 -4.26 0.92 19.36
C GLY A 4 -3.59 1.07 20.73
N SER A 5 -3.06 -0.04 21.22
CA SER A 5 -2.44 -0.12 22.53
C SER A 5 -1.44 -1.28 22.59
N THR A 6 -0.80 -1.41 23.70
CA THR A 6 0.05 -2.56 24.07
C THR A 6 -0.36 -3.12 25.40
N THR A 7 -0.34 -4.44 25.52
CA THR A 7 -0.60 -5.13 26.78
C THR A 7 0.58 -5.02 27.74
N LYS A 8 0.38 -5.37 29.03
CA LYS A 8 1.48 -5.44 30.01
C LYS A 8 2.57 -6.45 29.62
N ASP A 9 2.21 -7.47 28.85
CA ASP A 9 3.14 -8.50 28.36
C ASP A 9 3.78 -8.09 27.01
N HIS A 10 3.73 -6.81 26.65
CA HIS A 10 4.36 -6.25 25.46
C HIS A 10 3.86 -6.89 24.14
N LYS A 11 2.53 -6.93 23.99
CA LYS A 11 1.83 -7.41 22.79
C LYS A 11 0.86 -6.35 22.32
N GLY A 12 0.76 -6.14 21.02
CA GLY A 12 -0.21 -5.23 20.45
C GLY A 12 -1.66 -5.64 20.77
N GLU A 13 -2.51 -4.66 20.99
CA GLU A 13 -3.95 -4.83 21.23
C GLU A 13 -4.76 -3.68 20.66
N ALA A 14 -6.04 -3.93 20.41
CA ALA A 14 -7.04 -2.93 20.09
C ALA A 14 -8.01 -2.74 21.24
N LEU A 15 -8.30 -1.49 21.59
CA LEU A 15 -9.26 -1.10 22.61
C LEU A 15 -10.48 -0.47 21.93
N PHE A 16 -11.67 -0.93 22.33
CA PHE A 16 -12.94 -0.42 21.81
C PHE A 16 -13.63 0.44 22.85
N TYR A 17 -13.95 1.65 22.49
CA TYR A 17 -14.67 2.60 23.34
C TYR A 17 -16.03 2.94 22.73
N LYS A 18 -17.03 3.09 23.58
CA LYS A 18 -18.37 3.59 23.24
C LYS A 18 -18.67 4.91 23.92
N SER A 19 -19.37 5.78 23.19
CA SER A 19 -19.89 7.06 23.67
C SER A 19 -21.27 7.28 23.03
N GLU A 20 -22.16 7.96 23.76
CA GLU A 20 -23.45 8.43 23.27
C GLU A 20 -23.44 9.92 22.89
N ASP A 21 -22.44 10.67 23.39
CA ASP A 21 -22.36 12.13 23.26
C ASP A 21 -21.02 12.64 22.72
N LEU A 22 -20.09 11.72 22.37
CA LEU A 22 -18.71 11.99 21.92
C LEU A 22 -17.82 12.71 22.96
N SER A 23 -18.34 12.96 24.16
CA SER A 23 -17.63 13.62 25.28
C SER A 23 -17.29 12.65 26.38
N HIS A 24 -18.18 11.71 26.66
CA HIS A 24 -18.01 10.68 27.69
C HIS A 24 -17.83 9.32 27.04
N TRP A 25 -16.65 8.73 27.25
CA TRP A 25 -16.26 7.46 26.65
C TRP A 25 -16.09 6.37 27.71
N ARG A 26 -16.58 5.18 27.45
CA ARG A 26 -16.34 4.01 28.30
C ARG A 26 -15.69 2.89 27.50
N LEU A 27 -14.74 2.20 28.10
CA LEU A 27 -14.17 0.98 27.53
C LEU A 27 -15.27 -0.05 27.36
N ALA A 28 -15.44 -0.57 26.16
CA ALA A 28 -16.50 -1.53 25.81
C ALA A 28 -15.95 -2.90 25.44
N GLY A 29 -14.69 -2.99 25.04
CA GLY A 29 -14.02 -4.23 24.71
C GLY A 29 -12.54 -4.03 24.44
N GLN A 30 -11.82 -5.14 24.40
CA GLN A 30 -10.42 -5.20 23.99
C GLN A 30 -10.18 -6.47 23.19
N ALA A 31 -9.24 -6.43 22.26
CA ALA A 31 -8.90 -7.57 21.42
C ALA A 31 -7.39 -7.67 21.22
N THR A 32 -6.86 -8.87 21.42
CA THR A 32 -5.48 -9.23 21.11
C THR A 32 -5.45 -10.61 20.47
N THR A 33 -4.34 -10.98 19.85
CA THR A 33 -4.17 -12.26 19.16
C THR A 33 -2.96 -13.02 19.71
N LYS A 34 -2.93 -14.33 19.46
CA LYS A 34 -1.75 -15.18 19.74
C LYS A 34 -0.69 -15.06 18.65
N GLN A 35 -1.03 -14.49 17.50
CA GLN A 35 -0.09 -14.26 16.42
C GLN A 35 0.94 -13.20 16.85
N LYS A 36 2.15 -13.30 16.34
CA LYS A 36 3.19 -12.30 16.55
C LYS A 36 2.96 -11.13 15.56
N LEU A 37 2.15 -10.17 15.96
CA LEU A 37 1.82 -8.99 15.18
C LEU A 37 2.34 -7.72 15.86
N GLY A 38 3.64 -7.67 16.14
CA GLY A 38 4.26 -6.53 16.80
C GLY A 38 3.86 -6.34 18.26
N TRP A 39 4.44 -5.34 18.89
CA TRP A 39 4.20 -5.09 20.32
C TRP A 39 3.25 -3.92 20.58
N MET A 40 3.05 -3.04 19.61
CA MET A 40 2.12 -1.91 19.64
C MET A 40 1.38 -1.85 18.31
N TRP A 41 0.06 -1.63 18.36
CA TRP A 41 -0.74 -1.45 17.15
C TRP A 41 -1.09 0.03 16.98
N GLU A 42 -0.42 0.70 16.05
CA GLU A 42 -0.67 2.09 15.74
C GLU A 42 -1.74 2.24 14.66
N CYS A 43 -2.37 3.41 14.63
CA CYS A 43 -3.33 3.83 13.61
C CYS A 43 -4.41 2.76 13.28
N PRO A 44 -5.05 2.10 14.26
CA PRO A 44 -6.06 1.11 13.96
C PRO A 44 -7.31 1.76 13.37
N ASP A 45 -7.85 1.13 12.33
CA ASP A 45 -9.11 1.51 11.71
C ASP A 45 -9.97 0.26 11.48
N LEU A 46 -11.23 0.32 11.89
CA LEU A 46 -12.18 -0.78 11.78
C LEU A 46 -13.44 -0.28 11.07
N PHE A 47 -13.73 -0.84 9.92
CA PHE A 47 -14.85 -0.44 9.07
C PHE A 47 -15.47 -1.63 8.35
N ASN A 48 -16.56 -1.39 7.63
CA ASN A 48 -17.26 -2.43 6.86
C ASN A 48 -17.16 -2.14 5.36
N VAL A 49 -16.85 -3.18 4.60
CA VAL A 49 -16.86 -3.17 3.12
C VAL A 49 -17.58 -4.42 2.64
N ASN A 50 -18.61 -4.26 1.83
CA ASN A 50 -19.41 -5.36 1.26
C ASN A 50 -19.93 -6.35 2.31
N GLY A 51 -20.32 -5.84 3.50
CA GLY A 51 -20.82 -6.67 4.60
C GLY A 51 -19.72 -7.43 5.38
N ARG A 52 -18.45 -7.17 5.12
CA ARG A 52 -17.31 -7.75 5.82
C ARG A 52 -16.62 -6.68 6.67
N SER A 53 -16.29 -7.03 7.90
CA SER A 53 -15.43 -6.18 8.72
C SER A 53 -14.00 -6.22 8.19
N VAL A 54 -13.41 -5.06 8.01
CA VAL A 54 -12.00 -4.87 7.66
C VAL A 54 -11.32 -4.18 8.82
N PHE A 55 -10.20 -4.72 9.27
CA PHE A 55 -9.36 -4.14 10.30
C PHE A 55 -7.99 -3.83 9.72
N VAL A 56 -7.61 -2.56 9.76
CA VAL A 56 -6.32 -2.05 9.29
C VAL A 56 -5.58 -1.49 10.48
N PHE A 57 -4.29 -1.75 10.58
CA PHE A 57 -3.45 -1.18 11.63
C PHE A 57 -1.97 -1.26 11.26
N SER A 58 -1.14 -0.57 12.01
CA SER A 58 0.29 -0.47 11.80
C SER A 58 1.06 -1.04 12.99
N PRO A 59 1.33 -2.36 13.01
CA PRO A 59 2.09 -2.97 14.10
C PRO A 59 3.56 -2.54 14.05
N MET A 60 4.06 -2.11 15.21
CA MET A 60 5.48 -1.83 15.41
C MET A 60 6.26 -3.14 15.56
N GLU A 61 7.41 -3.21 14.91
CA GLU A 61 8.30 -4.39 14.92
C GLU A 61 7.58 -5.68 14.49
N LEU A 62 6.79 -5.60 13.39
CA LEU A 62 6.11 -6.75 12.82
C LEU A 62 7.09 -7.80 12.32
N ILE A 63 8.19 -7.36 11.75
CA ILE A 63 9.24 -8.22 11.18
C ILE A 63 10.61 -7.81 11.76
N GLU A 64 11.50 -8.78 11.81
CA GLU A 64 12.92 -8.52 12.07
C GLU A 64 13.56 -8.05 10.76
N ASP A 65 13.90 -6.77 10.67
CA ASP A 65 14.48 -6.18 9.48
C ASP A 65 15.56 -5.17 9.86
N THR A 66 16.77 -5.37 9.34
CA THR A 66 17.92 -4.48 9.56
C THR A 66 18.06 -3.42 8.47
N ASP A 67 17.64 -3.74 7.26
CA ASP A 67 17.85 -2.91 6.06
C ASP A 67 16.64 -2.02 5.75
N GLY A 68 15.46 -2.47 6.13
CA GLY A 68 14.21 -1.75 5.93
C GLY A 68 13.58 -1.23 7.21
N TYR A 69 12.28 -0.97 7.13
CA TYR A 69 11.46 -0.62 8.28
C TYR A 69 10.84 -1.89 8.88
N ALA A 70 11.06 -2.14 10.16
CA ALA A 70 10.45 -3.28 10.86
C ALA A 70 8.92 -3.14 11.01
N ASP A 71 8.46 -1.88 11.07
CA ASP A 71 7.05 -1.53 11.17
C ASP A 71 6.37 -1.62 9.81
N ARG A 72 5.19 -2.20 9.75
CA ARG A 72 4.41 -2.37 8.52
C ARG A 72 2.94 -1.98 8.76
N ALA A 73 2.24 -1.64 7.70
CA ALA A 73 0.79 -1.55 7.70
C ALA A 73 0.19 -2.87 7.20
N ILE A 74 -0.73 -3.44 7.97
CA ILE A 74 -1.41 -4.68 7.63
C ILE A 74 -2.92 -4.55 7.68
N CYS A 75 -3.61 -5.46 7.03
CA CYS A 75 -5.06 -5.55 7.06
C CYS A 75 -5.52 -7.00 7.17
N MET A 76 -6.73 -7.20 7.68
CA MET A 76 -7.35 -8.50 7.83
C MET A 76 -8.88 -8.39 7.87
N LEU A 77 -9.55 -9.53 7.77
CA LEU A 77 -11.02 -9.66 7.79
C LEU A 77 -11.46 -10.35 9.08
N PRO A 78 -11.54 -9.65 10.23
CA PRO A 78 -11.97 -10.24 11.48
C PRO A 78 -13.49 -10.46 11.51
N GLU A 79 -13.95 -11.36 12.39
CA GLU A 79 -15.33 -11.36 12.85
C GLU A 79 -15.46 -10.34 13.99
N PHE A 80 -16.25 -9.29 13.79
CA PHE A 80 -16.47 -8.27 14.81
C PHE A 80 -17.94 -8.16 15.19
N ASP A 81 -18.25 -8.28 16.48
CA ASP A 81 -19.57 -8.03 17.04
C ASP A 81 -19.63 -6.63 17.64
N GLU A 82 -20.33 -5.72 17.00
CA GLU A 82 -20.48 -4.32 17.43
C GLU A 82 -21.23 -4.19 18.77
N LYS A 83 -22.11 -5.14 19.11
CA LYS A 83 -22.90 -5.06 20.36
C LYS A 83 -22.04 -5.33 21.57
N THR A 84 -21.21 -6.36 21.48
CA THR A 84 -20.33 -6.80 22.56
C THR A 84 -18.93 -6.20 22.46
N CYS A 85 -18.56 -5.58 21.34
CA CYS A 85 -17.20 -5.14 21.02
C CYS A 85 -16.17 -6.28 21.14
N THR A 86 -16.54 -7.46 20.67
CA THR A 86 -15.65 -8.61 20.62
C THR A 86 -15.15 -8.83 19.19
N MET A 87 -13.87 -9.15 19.06
CA MET A 87 -13.22 -9.40 17.78
C MET A 87 -12.54 -10.77 17.80
N LYS A 88 -12.79 -11.56 16.75
CA LYS A 88 -12.02 -12.77 16.47
C LYS A 88 -11.13 -12.54 15.27
N PHE A 89 -9.83 -12.72 15.46
CA PHE A 89 -8.85 -12.55 14.40
C PHE A 89 -8.80 -13.77 13.48
N PRO A 90 -8.71 -13.58 12.15
CA PRO A 90 -8.43 -14.66 11.20
C PRO A 90 -6.98 -15.14 11.38
N GLU A 91 -6.67 -16.31 10.85
CA GLU A 91 -5.28 -16.80 10.80
C GLU A 91 -4.43 -16.02 9.80
N ASN A 92 -5.06 -15.56 8.71
CA ASN A 92 -4.41 -14.86 7.61
C ASN A 92 -4.57 -13.34 7.73
N TRP A 93 -3.53 -12.65 7.39
CA TRP A 93 -3.50 -11.19 7.22
C TRP A 93 -2.74 -10.84 5.92
N GLN A 94 -2.87 -9.61 5.47
CA GLN A 94 -2.22 -9.10 4.28
C GLN A 94 -1.40 -7.86 4.62
N LEU A 95 -0.25 -7.69 3.97
CA LEU A 95 0.38 -6.38 3.88
C LEU A 95 -0.57 -5.45 3.12
N LEU A 96 -0.74 -4.24 3.61
CA LEU A 96 -1.50 -3.21 2.91
C LEU A 96 -0.75 -2.73 1.66
N ASP A 97 0.57 -2.81 1.70
CA ASP A 97 1.48 -2.48 0.61
C ASP A 97 2.77 -3.29 0.71
N CYS A 98 3.22 -3.83 -0.41
CA CYS A 98 4.39 -4.70 -0.49
C CYS A 98 5.71 -3.94 -0.72
N GLY A 99 5.68 -2.61 -0.93
CA GLY A 99 6.86 -1.80 -1.23
C GLY A 99 7.76 -1.51 -0.03
N GLY A 100 7.23 -1.66 1.19
CA GLY A 100 8.00 -1.50 2.43
C GLY A 100 8.01 -0.09 3.03
N ASP A 101 7.69 0.94 2.26
CA ASP A 101 7.73 2.34 2.73
C ASP A 101 6.41 2.81 3.34
N LEU A 102 5.29 2.21 2.95
CA LEU A 102 3.96 2.64 3.38
C LEU A 102 3.70 2.34 4.86
N TYR A 103 3.15 3.33 5.57
CA TYR A 103 2.81 3.24 6.99
C TYR A 103 1.61 4.12 7.36
N ALA A 104 1.04 3.92 8.56
CA ALA A 104 0.03 4.76 9.17
C ALA A 104 -1.19 5.08 8.25
N PRO A 105 -1.83 4.08 7.64
CA PRO A 105 -3.01 4.30 6.80
C PRO A 105 -4.18 4.84 7.62
N GLN A 106 -4.98 5.70 6.97
CA GLN A 106 -6.26 6.15 7.47
C GLN A 106 -7.32 5.97 6.37
N THR A 107 -8.56 5.77 6.76
CA THR A 107 -9.63 5.61 5.78
C THR A 107 -10.80 6.56 6.03
N MET A 108 -11.51 6.87 4.97
CA MET A 108 -12.74 7.68 4.99
C MET A 108 -13.74 7.14 3.98
N THR A 109 -14.99 7.57 4.11
CA THR A 109 -16.02 7.28 3.09
C THR A 109 -16.18 8.51 2.21
N ASP A 110 -16.12 8.33 0.89
CA ASP A 110 -16.40 9.40 -0.07
C ASP A 110 -17.91 9.64 -0.25
N ALA A 111 -18.27 10.60 -1.10
CA ALA A 111 -19.67 10.95 -1.36
C ALA A 111 -20.47 9.83 -2.07
N ASP A 112 -19.77 8.93 -2.75
CA ASP A 112 -20.36 7.81 -3.47
C ASP A 112 -20.46 6.54 -2.60
N GLY A 113 -20.00 6.62 -1.36
CA GLY A 113 -20.03 5.51 -0.39
C GLY A 113 -18.83 4.57 -0.48
N ASN A 114 -17.82 4.88 -1.28
CA ASN A 114 -16.59 4.08 -1.33
C ASN A 114 -15.75 4.31 -0.07
N ARG A 115 -15.13 3.26 0.44
CA ARG A 115 -14.11 3.37 1.48
C ARG A 115 -12.78 3.70 0.82
N ILE A 116 -12.25 4.89 1.10
CA ILE A 116 -10.98 5.38 0.56
C ILE A 116 -9.90 5.27 1.63
N SER A 117 -8.77 4.68 1.28
CA SER A 117 -7.56 4.61 2.09
C SER A 117 -6.49 5.55 1.54
N ILE A 118 -5.82 6.26 2.44
CA ILE A 118 -4.60 7.03 2.17
C ILE A 118 -3.58 6.71 3.26
N ALA A 119 -2.30 6.72 2.92
CA ALA A 119 -1.24 6.37 3.86
C ALA A 119 0.02 7.19 3.63
N TRP A 120 0.85 7.29 4.66
CA TRP A 120 2.15 7.92 4.60
C TRP A 120 3.18 6.97 3.96
N LEU A 121 3.93 7.47 2.98
CA LEU A 121 5.16 6.84 2.50
C LEU A 121 6.36 7.48 3.20
N ARG A 122 7.09 6.65 3.92
CA ARG A 122 8.32 7.04 4.61
C ARG A 122 9.43 7.24 3.59
N MET A 123 10.20 8.28 3.78
CA MET A 123 11.36 8.60 2.99
C MET A 123 12.58 8.72 3.91
N PRO A 124 13.74 8.13 3.56
CA PRO A 124 14.92 8.20 4.42
C PRO A 124 15.57 9.57 4.41
N GLU A 125 15.47 10.29 3.30
CA GLU A 125 16.10 11.60 3.08
C GLU A 125 15.09 12.60 2.53
N PRO A 126 15.27 13.89 2.83
CA PRO A 126 14.45 14.94 2.23
C PRO A 126 14.79 15.13 0.75
N VAL A 127 13.77 15.44 -0.06
CA VAL A 127 13.95 15.87 -1.45
C VAL A 127 14.44 17.31 -1.46
N ASP A 128 15.56 17.57 -2.15
CA ASP A 128 16.22 18.88 -2.26
C ASP A 128 16.49 19.57 -0.91
N GLY A 129 16.52 18.79 0.19
CA GLY A 129 16.68 19.31 1.54
C GLY A 129 15.48 20.12 2.06
N ILE A 130 14.31 20.03 1.39
CA ILE A 130 13.15 20.90 1.66
C ILE A 130 12.01 20.13 2.31
N TRP A 131 11.62 18.95 1.79
CA TRP A 131 10.49 18.19 2.29
C TRP A 131 10.80 16.68 2.34
N GLN A 132 10.09 15.97 3.23
CA GLN A 132 10.31 14.54 3.46
C GLN A 132 8.99 13.86 3.84
N GLY A 133 8.75 12.70 3.23
CA GLY A 133 7.51 11.95 3.37
C GLY A 133 6.42 12.45 2.42
N MET A 134 5.62 11.54 1.90
CA MET A 134 4.52 11.83 0.98
C MET A 134 3.33 10.93 1.26
N PHE A 135 2.21 11.18 0.62
CA PHE A 135 1.08 10.27 0.61
C PHE A 135 1.13 9.35 -0.62
N CYS A 136 0.67 8.11 -0.45
CA CYS A 136 0.32 7.27 -1.58
C CYS A 136 -0.90 7.82 -2.31
N LEU A 137 -1.17 7.35 -3.52
CA LEU A 137 -2.43 7.63 -4.20
C LEU A 137 -3.62 7.15 -3.36
N PRO A 138 -4.74 7.90 -3.31
CA PRO A 138 -5.98 7.44 -2.69
C PRO A 138 -6.46 6.13 -3.32
N ARG A 139 -6.77 5.15 -2.47
CA ARG A 139 -7.14 3.78 -2.87
C ARG A 139 -8.52 3.43 -2.41
N VAL A 140 -9.38 2.94 -3.32
CA VAL A 140 -10.65 2.33 -2.95
C VAL A 140 -10.38 0.97 -2.33
N VAL A 141 -10.86 0.76 -1.11
CA VAL A 141 -10.79 -0.53 -0.43
C VAL A 141 -11.98 -1.38 -0.86
N ASP A 142 -11.71 -2.56 -1.38
CA ASP A 142 -12.72 -3.53 -1.81
C ASP A 142 -12.43 -4.90 -1.20
N VAL A 143 -13.47 -5.73 -1.01
CA VAL A 143 -13.33 -7.09 -0.48
C VAL A 143 -14.02 -8.06 -1.42
N GLN A 144 -13.23 -8.99 -1.97
CA GLN A 144 -13.73 -10.05 -2.85
C GLN A 144 -13.03 -11.38 -2.50
N ASN A 145 -13.79 -12.47 -2.41
CA ASN A 145 -13.26 -13.84 -2.19
C ASN A 145 -12.26 -13.93 -1.02
N ASP A 146 -12.62 -13.34 0.13
CA ASP A 146 -11.78 -13.27 1.34
C ASP A 146 -10.42 -12.58 1.13
N HIS A 147 -10.30 -11.70 0.14
CA HIS A 147 -9.13 -10.89 -0.14
C HIS A 147 -9.50 -9.40 -0.13
N ILE A 148 -8.60 -8.57 0.41
CA ILE A 148 -8.75 -7.12 0.45
C ILE A 148 -7.96 -6.52 -0.71
N TYR A 149 -8.64 -5.80 -1.59
CA TYR A 149 -8.08 -5.10 -2.73
C TYR A 149 -7.92 -3.61 -2.42
N PHE A 150 -6.83 -3.03 -2.88
CA PHE A 150 -6.58 -1.59 -2.81
C PHE A 150 -6.49 -1.05 -4.25
N ARG A 151 -7.59 -0.54 -4.76
CA ARG A 151 -7.72 -0.09 -6.16
C ARG A 151 -7.44 1.39 -6.27
N VAL A 152 -6.83 1.82 -7.36
CA VAL A 152 -6.70 3.25 -7.64
C VAL A 152 -8.08 3.89 -7.70
N LEU A 153 -8.23 5.06 -7.09
CA LEU A 153 -9.47 5.84 -7.17
C LEU A 153 -9.79 6.14 -8.65
N PRO A 154 -11.00 5.82 -9.15
CA PRO A 154 -11.35 5.99 -10.55
C PRO A 154 -11.07 7.41 -11.09
N ALA A 155 -11.39 8.44 -10.32
CA ALA A 155 -11.12 9.83 -10.72
C ALA A 155 -9.63 10.12 -10.99
N ILE A 156 -8.72 9.44 -10.30
CA ILE A 156 -7.28 9.56 -10.56
C ILE A 156 -6.92 8.81 -11.84
N ARG A 157 -7.37 7.56 -11.98
CA ARG A 157 -7.10 6.76 -13.19
C ARG A 157 -7.60 7.47 -14.45
N ASP A 158 -8.81 8.03 -14.40
CA ASP A 158 -9.45 8.71 -15.53
C ASP A 158 -8.75 10.02 -15.92
N GLY A 159 -8.03 10.65 -14.99
CA GLY A 159 -7.19 11.81 -15.24
C GLY A 159 -6.00 11.50 -16.16
N PHE A 160 -5.53 10.25 -16.19
CA PHE A 160 -4.48 9.79 -17.10
C PHE A 160 -5.08 9.37 -18.45
N CYS A 161 -5.47 10.32 -19.27
CA CYS A 161 -6.17 10.05 -20.54
C CYS A 161 -5.40 10.46 -21.79
N LYS A 162 -4.28 11.17 -21.69
CA LYS A 162 -3.45 11.60 -22.82
C LYS A 162 -2.46 10.51 -23.19
N LYS A 163 -2.80 9.65 -24.15
CA LYS A 163 -1.91 8.56 -24.60
C LYS A 163 -0.66 9.13 -25.30
N THR A 164 0.50 8.55 -24.99
CA THR A 164 1.79 8.90 -25.57
C THR A 164 2.59 7.63 -25.92
N ASP A 165 3.56 7.76 -26.82
CA ASP A 165 4.50 6.68 -27.18
C ASP A 165 5.85 6.80 -26.46
N SER A 166 6.08 7.87 -25.69
CA SER A 166 7.36 8.15 -25.03
C SER A 166 7.17 8.54 -23.58
N LEU A 167 7.96 7.93 -22.69
CA LEU A 167 8.07 8.32 -21.30
C LEU A 167 9.06 9.51 -21.11
N VAL A 168 9.88 9.81 -22.10
CA VAL A 168 10.88 10.90 -22.03
C VAL A 168 10.25 12.26 -21.77
N SER A 169 9.00 12.47 -22.20
CA SER A 169 8.23 13.67 -21.86
C SER A 169 7.66 13.65 -20.44
N ALA A 170 7.73 12.51 -19.74
CA ALA A 170 7.17 12.34 -18.41
C ALA A 170 8.21 12.53 -17.28
N CYS A 171 9.47 12.76 -17.57
CA CYS A 171 10.45 13.17 -16.58
C CYS A 171 10.10 14.56 -16.06
N GLY A 172 9.43 14.60 -14.91
CA GLY A 172 8.83 15.80 -14.32
C GLY A 172 7.31 15.94 -14.50
N GLU A 173 6.67 15.05 -15.26
CA GLU A 173 5.22 14.94 -15.39
C GLU A 173 4.75 13.58 -14.82
N CYS A 174 3.56 13.56 -14.21
CA CYS A 174 2.97 12.30 -13.73
C CYS A 174 2.53 11.43 -14.92
N ALA A 175 2.85 10.15 -14.86
CA ALA A 175 2.50 9.19 -15.91
C ALA A 175 1.85 7.93 -15.32
N MET A 176 0.95 7.31 -16.10
CA MET A 176 0.43 5.97 -15.84
C MET A 176 0.86 5.03 -16.97
N ILE A 177 1.43 3.90 -16.62
CA ILE A 177 1.81 2.84 -17.55
C ILE A 177 0.88 1.64 -17.31
N ARG A 178 0.24 1.14 -18.36
CA ARG A 178 -0.51 -0.11 -18.34
C ARG A 178 0.28 -1.18 -19.07
N ALA A 179 0.59 -2.26 -18.39
CA ALA A 179 1.41 -3.34 -18.90
C ALA A 179 0.79 -4.70 -18.58
N GLU A 180 0.81 -5.63 -19.52
CA GLU A 180 0.60 -7.06 -19.26
C GLU A 180 1.96 -7.69 -19.08
N LEU A 181 2.39 -7.90 -17.84
CA LEU A 181 3.73 -8.39 -17.51
C LEU A 181 3.69 -9.89 -17.25
N LYS A 182 4.11 -10.69 -18.21
CA LYS A 182 4.15 -12.16 -18.14
C LYS A 182 5.40 -12.65 -17.41
N GLU A 183 5.40 -13.93 -17.05
CA GLU A 183 6.55 -14.59 -16.42
C GLU A 183 7.83 -14.44 -17.28
N GLY A 184 8.90 -13.93 -16.65
CA GLY A 184 10.19 -13.67 -17.30
C GLY A 184 10.29 -12.34 -18.05
N GLU A 185 9.21 -11.57 -18.15
CA GLU A 185 9.21 -10.24 -18.76
C GLU A 185 9.61 -9.16 -17.77
N SER A 186 10.11 -8.02 -18.28
CA SER A 186 10.58 -6.90 -17.48
C SER A 186 10.36 -5.55 -18.13
N LEU A 187 10.36 -4.51 -17.30
CA LEU A 187 10.42 -3.11 -17.74
C LEU A 187 11.27 -2.29 -16.76
N GLU A 188 11.86 -1.20 -17.26
CA GLU A 188 12.68 -0.27 -16.48
C GLU A 188 12.23 1.16 -16.73
N ILE A 189 12.11 1.93 -15.64
CA ILE A 189 11.67 3.33 -15.62
C ILE A 189 12.77 4.14 -14.93
N GLY A 190 13.63 4.79 -15.71
CA GLY A 190 14.66 5.69 -15.19
C GLY A 190 15.62 5.09 -14.17
N GLY A 191 15.88 3.77 -14.25
CA GLY A 191 16.69 3.00 -13.31
C GLY A 191 15.88 2.18 -12.28
N TYR A 192 14.57 2.41 -12.18
CA TYR A 192 13.68 1.55 -11.40
C TYR A 192 13.26 0.34 -12.23
N LYS A 193 13.54 -0.87 -11.74
CA LYS A 193 13.32 -2.12 -12.48
C LYS A 193 12.11 -2.86 -11.95
N ILE A 194 11.30 -3.41 -12.85
CA ILE A 194 10.12 -4.21 -12.56
C ILE A 194 10.16 -5.48 -13.41
N TRP A 195 9.95 -6.65 -12.81
CA TRP A 195 9.90 -7.90 -13.55
C TRP A 195 8.92 -8.90 -12.93
N ARG A 196 8.55 -9.91 -13.69
CA ARG A 196 7.74 -11.03 -13.20
C ARG A 196 8.60 -12.27 -13.03
N GLN A 197 8.55 -12.86 -11.84
CA GLN A 197 9.28 -14.07 -11.51
C GLN A 197 8.53 -14.93 -10.50
N SER A 198 8.40 -16.23 -10.79
CA SER A 198 7.73 -17.20 -9.90
C SER A 198 6.31 -16.80 -9.52
N GLY A 199 5.58 -16.19 -10.46
CA GLY A 199 4.23 -15.69 -10.26
C GLY A 199 4.11 -14.40 -9.45
N LYS A 200 5.23 -13.79 -9.05
CA LYS A 200 5.28 -12.54 -8.29
C LYS A 200 5.66 -11.36 -9.18
N VAL A 201 5.20 -10.17 -8.82
CA VAL A 201 5.76 -8.92 -9.34
C VAL A 201 6.90 -8.50 -8.41
N CYS A 202 8.07 -8.32 -8.98
CA CYS A 202 9.29 -7.91 -8.28
C CYS A 202 9.69 -6.51 -8.73
N ALA A 203 10.29 -5.75 -7.84
CA ALA A 203 10.80 -4.41 -8.12
C ALA A 203 12.17 -4.19 -7.46
N ASP A 204 13.01 -3.37 -8.11
CA ASP A 204 14.33 -2.98 -7.62
C ASP A 204 14.54 -1.48 -7.87
N ARG A 205 14.85 -0.74 -6.81
CA ARG A 205 15.14 0.68 -6.83
C ARG A 205 16.61 1.03 -6.50
N THR A 206 17.51 0.06 -6.57
CA THR A 206 18.92 0.25 -6.15
C THR A 206 19.55 1.46 -6.83
N ASP A 207 19.30 1.64 -8.13
CA ASP A 207 19.92 2.71 -8.93
C ASP A 207 19.26 4.10 -8.72
N VAL A 208 18.10 4.13 -8.07
CA VAL A 208 17.29 5.34 -7.84
C VAL A 208 16.92 5.54 -6.37
N TYR A 209 17.78 5.11 -5.47
CA TYR A 209 17.61 5.25 -4.03
C TYR A 209 18.92 5.66 -3.35
N PRO A 210 18.91 6.48 -2.29
CA PRO A 210 20.12 6.94 -1.65
C PRO A 210 20.94 5.78 -1.09
N SER A 211 22.22 5.74 -1.42
CA SER A 211 23.13 4.65 -1.02
C SER A 211 23.26 4.58 0.50
N GLY A 212 23.01 3.39 1.06
CA GLY A 212 23.08 3.15 2.50
C GLY A 212 21.91 3.71 3.31
N ALA A 213 20.91 4.30 2.65
CA ALA A 213 19.71 4.79 3.31
C ALA A 213 18.80 3.63 3.74
N LYS A 214 18.04 3.84 4.82
CA LYS A 214 17.08 2.86 5.33
C LYS A 214 15.90 2.68 4.36
N GLY A 215 15.64 1.45 3.95
CA GLY A 215 14.53 1.08 3.06
C GLY A 215 14.86 -0.14 2.21
N TRP A 216 13.87 -0.93 1.85
CA TRP A 216 14.09 -2.06 0.97
C TRP A 216 14.45 -1.59 -0.44
N LEU A 217 15.58 -2.06 -0.95
CA LEU A 217 15.95 -1.86 -2.34
C LEU A 217 15.15 -2.76 -3.26
N HIS A 218 14.89 -3.99 -2.80
CA HIS A 218 14.09 -4.99 -3.52
C HIS A 218 12.76 -5.20 -2.81
N ALA A 219 11.68 -5.24 -3.57
CA ALA A 219 10.34 -5.52 -3.10
C ALA A 219 9.65 -6.55 -4.00
N GLU A 220 8.77 -7.35 -3.44
CA GLU A 220 8.00 -8.32 -4.22
C GLU A 220 6.58 -8.48 -3.65
N THR A 221 5.63 -8.79 -4.53
CA THR A 221 4.29 -9.19 -4.11
C THR A 221 4.30 -10.65 -3.63
N PRO A 222 3.30 -11.11 -2.88
CA PRO A 222 2.93 -12.50 -2.87
C PRO A 222 2.66 -13.01 -4.30
N GLN A 223 2.57 -14.34 -4.47
CA GLN A 223 2.21 -14.92 -5.75
C GLN A 223 0.82 -14.43 -6.16
N LEU A 224 0.70 -13.88 -7.37
CA LEU A 224 -0.58 -13.45 -7.92
C LEU A 224 -1.49 -14.66 -8.16
N LYS A 225 -2.78 -14.52 -7.92
CA LYS A 225 -3.75 -15.59 -8.14
C LYS A 225 -3.93 -15.87 -9.62
N GLU A 226 -4.24 -14.84 -10.39
CA GLU A 226 -4.44 -14.88 -11.83
C GLU A 226 -4.16 -13.51 -12.44
N GLY A 227 -3.83 -13.49 -13.74
CA GLY A 227 -3.66 -12.26 -14.50
C GLY A 227 -2.24 -11.67 -14.44
N ASP A 228 -2.00 -10.77 -15.37
CA ASP A 228 -0.68 -10.20 -15.64
C ASP A 228 -0.74 -8.66 -15.74
N LEU A 229 -1.93 -8.06 -15.48
CA LEU A 229 -2.14 -6.64 -15.66
C LEU A 229 -1.48 -5.84 -14.53
N LEU A 230 -0.65 -4.87 -14.91
CA LEU A 230 -0.10 -3.84 -14.03
C LEU A 230 -0.61 -2.47 -14.45
N GLU A 231 -0.98 -1.66 -13.47
CA GLU A 231 -1.12 -0.21 -13.60
C GLU A 231 -0.01 0.41 -12.74
N ILE A 232 0.91 1.12 -13.38
CA ILE A 232 2.10 1.69 -12.74
C ILE A 232 1.98 3.20 -12.80
N PHE A 233 1.91 3.85 -11.66
CA PHE A 233 1.88 5.30 -11.55
C PHE A 233 3.28 5.80 -11.23
N VAL A 234 3.76 6.71 -12.03
CA VAL A 234 5.10 7.30 -11.96
C VAL A 234 4.97 8.78 -11.67
N ASP A 235 5.62 9.21 -10.62
CA ASP A 235 5.80 10.59 -10.22
C ASP A 235 7.29 10.78 -9.91
N PRO A 236 7.87 11.99 -9.93
CA PRO A 236 9.30 12.19 -9.73
C PRO A 236 9.93 11.51 -8.51
N ASN A 237 9.16 11.29 -7.45
CA ASN A 237 9.68 10.72 -6.20
C ASN A 237 8.94 9.46 -5.71
N ILE A 238 8.03 8.92 -6.50
CA ILE A 238 7.29 7.71 -6.14
C ILE A 238 6.95 6.88 -7.37
N ILE A 239 7.04 5.56 -7.21
CA ILE A 239 6.43 4.61 -8.14
C ILE A 239 5.44 3.75 -7.36
N GLU A 240 4.20 3.68 -7.84
CA GLU A 240 3.15 2.81 -7.30
C GLU A 240 2.72 1.80 -8.35
N ILE A 241 2.82 0.51 -8.03
CA ILE A 241 2.48 -0.60 -8.92
C ILE A 241 1.24 -1.30 -8.37
N TYR A 242 0.16 -1.30 -9.14
CA TYR A 242 -1.09 -1.99 -8.82
C TYR A 242 -1.19 -3.25 -9.69
N ALA A 243 -0.98 -4.41 -9.09
CA ALA A 243 -1.10 -5.69 -9.78
C ALA A 243 -2.57 -6.16 -9.76
N ASN A 244 -3.06 -6.63 -10.91
CA ASN A 244 -4.41 -7.19 -11.08
C ASN A 244 -5.52 -6.32 -10.46
N ASN A 245 -5.51 -5.02 -10.82
CA ASN A 245 -6.49 -4.06 -10.32
C ASN A 245 -6.49 -3.96 -8.78
N GLY A 246 -5.29 -3.95 -8.16
CA GLY A 246 -5.10 -3.77 -6.73
C GLY A 246 -5.22 -5.03 -5.88
N GLU A 247 -5.05 -6.23 -6.47
CA GLU A 247 -4.88 -7.48 -5.71
C GLU A 247 -3.70 -7.34 -4.74
N TYR A 248 -2.56 -6.83 -5.25
CA TYR A 248 -1.43 -6.37 -4.46
C TYR A 248 -0.93 -5.03 -4.98
N VAL A 249 -0.35 -4.26 -4.08
CA VAL A 249 0.24 -2.95 -4.40
C VAL A 249 1.67 -2.90 -3.87
N LEU A 250 2.58 -2.33 -4.68
CA LEU A 250 3.92 -1.94 -4.26
C LEU A 250 4.05 -0.43 -4.43
N SER A 251 4.39 0.27 -3.36
CA SER A 251 4.68 1.71 -3.40
C SER A 251 6.04 1.98 -2.81
N GLN A 252 6.91 2.56 -3.61
CA GLN A 252 8.28 2.86 -3.20
C GLN A 252 8.65 4.30 -3.54
N ALA A 253 9.23 4.99 -2.55
CA ALA A 253 9.89 6.26 -2.79
C ALA A 253 11.13 6.05 -3.68
N VAL A 254 11.33 6.96 -4.62
CA VAL A 254 12.48 6.98 -5.54
C VAL A 254 13.12 8.35 -5.56
N TYR A 255 14.38 8.42 -5.96
CA TYR A 255 15.17 9.63 -6.02
C TYR A 255 15.95 9.68 -7.34
N GLY A 256 15.74 10.72 -8.12
CA GLY A 256 16.49 10.94 -9.35
C GLY A 256 16.20 9.91 -10.44
N LEU A 257 14.93 9.63 -10.72
CA LEU A 257 14.57 8.85 -11.89
C LEU A 257 15.21 9.46 -13.15
N GLY A 258 15.90 8.61 -13.91
CA GLY A 258 16.47 8.98 -15.20
C GLY A 258 15.39 9.10 -16.30
N GLU A 259 15.81 9.52 -17.49
CA GLU A 259 14.92 9.72 -18.64
C GLU A 259 14.73 8.45 -19.49
N THR A 260 15.32 7.33 -19.10
CA THR A 260 15.26 6.09 -19.87
C THR A 260 13.98 5.32 -19.57
N PHE A 261 13.38 4.75 -20.61
CA PHE A 261 12.31 3.76 -20.52
C PHE A 261 12.61 2.61 -21.45
N SER A 262 12.70 1.41 -20.90
CA SER A 262 12.94 0.20 -21.67
C SER A 262 12.07 -0.95 -21.17
N TYR A 263 11.84 -1.95 -22.02
CA TYR A 263 11.08 -3.14 -21.68
C TYR A 263 11.50 -4.33 -22.52
N GLU A 264 11.45 -5.52 -21.92
CA GLU A 264 11.59 -6.82 -22.55
C GLU A 264 10.26 -7.56 -22.38
N MET A 265 9.30 -7.28 -23.25
CA MET A 265 7.92 -7.77 -23.19
C MET A 265 7.39 -8.09 -24.57
N GLU A 266 6.53 -9.11 -24.66
CA GLU A 266 5.85 -9.47 -25.90
C GLU A 266 4.90 -8.36 -26.37
N LYS A 267 4.15 -7.79 -25.43
CA LYS A 267 3.19 -6.71 -25.69
C LYS A 267 3.74 -5.36 -25.23
N LYS A 268 3.79 -4.39 -26.16
CA LYS A 268 4.19 -3.01 -25.84
C LYS A 268 3.30 -2.45 -24.72
N PRO A 269 3.86 -1.87 -23.64
CA PRO A 269 3.09 -1.18 -22.63
C PRO A 269 2.44 0.10 -23.18
N GLU A 270 1.30 0.48 -22.62
CA GLU A 270 0.61 1.73 -22.95
C GLU A 270 0.94 2.78 -21.91
N ILE A 271 1.22 4.01 -22.36
CA ILE A 271 1.63 5.13 -21.52
C ILE A 271 0.59 6.23 -21.63
N TYR A 272 0.19 6.79 -20.50
CA TYR A 272 -0.78 7.87 -20.41
C TYR A 272 -0.23 8.97 -19.48
N LEU A 273 -0.34 10.22 -19.93
CA LEU A 273 -0.02 11.40 -19.12
C LEU A 273 -1.30 11.95 -18.48
N TRP A 274 -1.11 12.65 -17.38
CA TRP A 274 -2.17 13.42 -16.75
C TRP A 274 -2.66 14.52 -17.69
N ASN A 275 -3.97 14.71 -17.76
CA ASN A 275 -4.57 15.79 -18.51
C ASN A 275 -4.99 16.88 -17.51
N GLU A 276 -4.33 18.04 -17.61
CA GLU A 276 -4.67 19.24 -16.84
C GLU A 276 -6.04 19.81 -17.20
#